data_d02f46405c70dd8333923637746ff1ef
#
_entry.id   d02f46405c70dd8333923637746ff1ef
#
_cell.length_a   1.000
_cell.length_b   1.000
_cell.length_c   1.000
_cell.angle_alpha   90.00
_cell.angle_beta   90.00
_cell.angle_gamma   90.00
#
_symmetry.space_group_name_H-M   'P 1'
#
loop_
_entity.id
_entity.type
_entity.pdbx_description
1 polymer ?
#
loop_
_entity_poly.entity_id
_entity_poly.type
_entity_poly.pdbx_seq_one_letter_code
_entity_poly.pdbx_strand_id
1 'polypeptide(L)'
;MTNELTDLLKQTAAQHGEARIVNVSSEAHRSGMNWDDIQYEKAWSNMGFGAYGQSKCMNILHAVELAQRLEGTGVTANALHPGLVATGFGRNNGCFSNVLVNILQVFAKSPAQGAETSIYLASSAAVGGITGKYFADSREKEPIPAAVSSENATRLWAYTERLLSEKAAS
;
A
#
# COMPACT_ATOMS: atom_id res chain seq x y z
N MET A 1 -6.43 8.47 9.22
CA MET A 1 -7.25 8.89 8.07
C MET A 1 -8.20 7.79 7.62
N THR A 2 -7.78 6.60 7.14
CA THR A 2 -8.74 5.54 6.72
C THR A 2 -9.71 5.16 7.82
N ASN A 3 -9.25 4.96 9.04
CA ASN A 3 -10.10 4.63 10.20
C ASN A 3 -11.16 5.70 10.47
N GLU A 4 -10.80 6.97 10.35
CA GLU A 4 -11.73 8.11 10.55
C GLU A 4 -12.82 8.18 9.46
N LEU A 5 -12.55 7.60 8.29
CA LEU A 5 -13.49 7.56 7.17
C LEU A 5 -14.30 6.27 7.10
N THR A 6 -14.05 5.30 7.99
CA THR A 6 -14.65 3.97 7.90
C THR A 6 -16.17 4.00 7.94
N ASP A 7 -16.77 4.80 8.82
CA ASP A 7 -18.23 4.90 8.92
C ASP A 7 -18.85 5.55 7.68
N LEU A 8 -18.19 6.56 7.12
CA LEU A 8 -18.60 7.18 5.86
C LEU A 8 -18.54 6.19 4.69
N LEU A 9 -17.47 5.40 4.62
CA LEU A 9 -17.30 4.36 3.60
C LEU A 9 -18.38 3.28 3.69
N LYS A 10 -18.72 2.83 4.91
CA LYS A 10 -19.82 1.89 5.14
C LYS A 10 -21.19 2.48 4.74
N GLN A 11 -21.46 3.74 5.10
CA GLN A 11 -22.67 4.44 4.67
C GLN A 11 -22.75 4.55 3.16
N THR A 12 -21.64 4.91 2.51
CA THR A 12 -21.54 4.99 1.04
C THR A 12 -21.82 3.63 0.40
N ALA A 13 -21.23 2.57 0.91
CA ALA A 13 -21.46 1.22 0.41
C ALA A 13 -22.93 0.79 0.57
N ALA A 14 -23.54 1.09 1.72
CA ALA A 14 -24.94 0.78 1.96
C ALA A 14 -25.90 1.55 1.02
N GLN A 15 -25.56 2.79 0.66
CA GLN A 15 -26.40 3.63 -0.22
C GLN A 15 -26.19 3.36 -1.71
N HIS A 16 -24.96 3.02 -2.11
CA HIS A 16 -24.55 2.94 -3.52
C HIS A 16 -24.07 1.54 -3.95
N GLY A 17 -24.12 0.55 -3.04
CA GLY A 17 -23.79 -0.84 -3.31
C GLY A 17 -22.32 -1.21 -3.02
N GLU A 18 -21.38 -0.25 -3.13
CA GLU A 18 -19.96 -0.49 -2.82
C GLU A 18 -19.21 0.77 -2.42
N ALA A 19 -18.11 0.61 -1.71
CA ALA A 19 -17.05 1.61 -1.55
C ALA A 19 -15.68 0.91 -1.61
N ARG A 20 -14.65 1.59 -2.11
CA ARG A 20 -13.37 0.97 -2.43
C ARG A 20 -12.20 1.72 -1.80
N ILE A 21 -11.34 0.98 -1.10
CA ILE A 21 -10.06 1.46 -0.56
C ILE A 21 -8.93 0.89 -1.43
N VAL A 22 -8.09 1.78 -1.95
CA VAL A 22 -6.98 1.41 -2.84
C VAL A 22 -5.66 1.90 -2.23
N ASN A 23 -4.84 0.96 -1.77
CA ASN A 23 -3.55 1.24 -1.17
C ASN A 23 -2.42 1.14 -2.20
N VAL A 24 -1.68 2.23 -2.41
CA VAL A 24 -0.54 2.21 -3.33
C VAL A 24 0.70 1.64 -2.63
N SER A 25 1.05 0.42 -2.99
CA SER A 25 2.26 -0.29 -2.59
C SER A 25 3.36 -0.20 -3.67
N SER A 26 4.30 -1.13 -3.69
CA SER A 26 5.41 -1.23 -4.63
C SER A 26 5.98 -2.65 -4.63
N GLU A 27 6.68 -3.05 -5.70
CA GLU A 27 7.51 -4.26 -5.69
C GLU A 27 8.58 -4.25 -4.59
N ALA A 28 8.94 -3.07 -4.08
CA ALA A 28 9.83 -2.93 -2.93
C ALA A 28 9.28 -3.60 -1.65
N HIS A 29 7.98 -3.97 -1.60
CA HIS A 29 7.39 -4.75 -0.50
C HIS A 29 8.14 -6.07 -0.25
N ARG A 30 8.89 -6.57 -1.23
CA ARG A 30 9.70 -7.79 -1.14
C ARG A 30 10.82 -7.72 -0.10
N SER A 31 11.19 -6.53 0.38
CA SER A 31 12.08 -6.39 1.55
C SER A 31 11.47 -6.88 2.86
N GLY A 32 10.15 -7.10 2.89
CA GLY A 32 9.45 -7.66 4.05
C GLY A 32 9.31 -6.69 5.21
N MET A 33 9.14 -7.28 6.41
CA MET A 33 8.95 -6.56 7.67
C MET A 33 10.12 -6.82 8.62
N ASN A 34 10.69 -5.77 9.17
CA ASN A 34 11.57 -5.83 10.33
C ASN A 34 10.76 -5.52 11.60
N TRP A 35 10.30 -6.54 12.27
CA TRP A 35 9.47 -6.42 13.46
C TRP A 35 10.22 -5.91 14.70
N ASP A 36 11.56 -5.95 14.70
CA ASP A 36 12.41 -5.47 15.78
C ASP A 36 12.73 -3.98 15.65
N ASP A 37 12.44 -3.41 14.47
CA ASP A 37 12.66 -1.99 14.16
C ASP A 37 11.58 -1.48 13.16
N ILE A 38 10.33 -1.51 13.61
CA ILE A 38 9.17 -1.11 12.78
C ILE A 38 9.29 0.34 12.30
N GLN A 39 9.81 1.24 13.13
CA GLN A 39 9.98 2.65 12.80
C GLN A 39 11.27 2.94 12.00
N TYR A 40 12.12 1.92 11.80
CA TYR A 40 13.40 2.04 11.11
C TYR A 40 14.35 3.06 11.77
N GLU A 41 14.35 3.12 13.09
CA GLU A 41 15.16 4.05 13.86
C GLU A 41 16.62 3.60 13.96
N LYS A 42 16.87 2.28 13.95
CA LYS A 42 18.19 1.67 14.12
C LYS A 42 18.86 1.32 12.80
N ALA A 43 18.09 0.92 11.80
CA ALA A 43 18.57 0.35 10.54
C ALA A 43 18.54 1.34 9.37
N TRP A 44 18.61 2.64 9.63
CA TRP A 44 18.61 3.66 8.59
C TRP A 44 19.88 3.58 7.74
N SER A 45 19.85 2.77 6.71
CA SER A 45 20.96 2.53 5.78
C SER A 45 20.44 2.48 4.33
N ASN A 46 21.36 2.40 3.36
CA ASN A 46 21.04 2.24 1.93
C ASN A 46 20.06 3.30 1.40
N MET A 47 20.26 4.57 1.75
CA MET A 47 19.43 5.69 1.27
C MET A 47 17.94 5.52 1.60
N GLY A 48 17.58 4.77 2.65
CA GLY A 48 16.21 4.55 3.09
C GLY A 48 15.42 3.50 2.27
N PHE A 49 16.04 2.75 1.38
CA PHE A 49 15.34 1.75 0.57
C PHE A 49 14.69 0.64 1.42
N GLY A 50 15.33 0.24 2.52
CA GLY A 50 14.75 -0.72 3.45
C GLY A 50 13.47 -0.19 4.11
N ALA A 51 13.52 1.03 4.64
CA ALA A 51 12.36 1.69 5.24
C ALA A 51 11.22 1.87 4.22
N TYR A 52 11.57 2.29 3.00
CA TYR A 52 10.61 2.40 1.90
C TYR A 52 9.94 1.05 1.61
N GLY A 53 10.74 0.00 1.41
CA GLY A 53 10.22 -1.33 1.12
C GLY A 53 9.32 -1.86 2.23
N GLN A 54 9.74 -1.71 3.50
CA GLN A 54 8.93 -2.07 4.65
C GLN A 54 7.60 -1.30 4.66
N SER A 55 7.62 0.02 4.42
CA SER A 55 6.38 0.80 4.35
C SER A 55 5.42 0.31 3.26
N LYS A 56 5.96 -0.22 2.15
CA LYS A 56 5.15 -0.79 1.07
C LYS A 56 4.61 -2.18 1.40
N CYS A 57 5.32 -2.97 2.20
CA CYS A 57 4.80 -4.19 2.80
C CYS A 57 3.64 -3.87 3.77
N MET A 58 3.80 -2.86 4.62
CA MET A 58 2.75 -2.39 5.53
C MET A 58 1.48 -1.97 4.78
N ASN A 59 1.59 -1.34 3.61
CA ASN A 59 0.42 -0.96 2.81
C ASN A 59 -0.39 -2.17 2.30
N ILE A 60 0.27 -3.29 2.01
CA ILE A 60 -0.41 -4.54 1.65
C ILE A 60 -1.08 -5.14 2.90
N LEU A 61 -0.33 -5.29 4.00
CA LEU A 61 -0.86 -5.80 5.27
C LEU A 61 -2.07 -4.99 5.76
N HIS A 62 -2.04 -3.66 5.61
CA HIS A 62 -3.16 -2.79 5.94
C HIS A 62 -4.40 -3.08 5.07
N ALA A 63 -4.23 -3.35 3.77
CA ALA A 63 -5.34 -3.73 2.91
C ALA A 63 -5.93 -5.10 3.30
N VAL A 64 -5.08 -6.06 3.67
CA VAL A 64 -5.49 -7.39 4.16
C VAL A 64 -6.31 -7.27 5.45
N GLU A 65 -5.85 -6.49 6.42
CA GLU A 65 -6.57 -6.30 7.69
C GLU A 65 -7.90 -5.56 7.48
N LEU A 66 -7.90 -4.51 6.65
CA LEU A 66 -9.14 -3.80 6.30
C LEU A 66 -10.16 -4.72 5.62
N ALA A 67 -9.71 -5.61 4.73
CA ALA A 67 -10.59 -6.57 4.07
C ALA A 67 -11.31 -7.48 5.08
N GLN A 68 -10.61 -7.92 6.13
CA GLN A 68 -11.20 -8.73 7.20
C GLN A 68 -12.17 -7.91 8.07
N ARG A 69 -11.75 -6.71 8.50
CA ARG A 69 -12.56 -5.84 9.38
C ARG A 69 -13.82 -5.28 8.73
N LEU A 70 -13.81 -5.18 7.41
CA LEU A 70 -14.90 -4.62 6.61
C LEU A 70 -15.73 -5.70 5.91
N GLU A 71 -15.52 -6.97 6.25
CA GLU A 71 -16.29 -8.08 5.69
C GLU A 71 -17.80 -7.87 5.88
N GLY A 72 -18.58 -8.12 4.83
CA GLY A 72 -20.04 -7.95 4.84
C GLY A 72 -20.55 -6.50 4.79
N THR A 73 -19.66 -5.49 4.77
CA THR A 73 -20.08 -4.07 4.77
C THR A 73 -20.25 -3.47 3.36
N GLY A 74 -19.87 -4.21 2.31
CA GLY A 74 -19.81 -3.68 0.94
C GLY A 74 -18.59 -2.80 0.67
N VAL A 75 -17.69 -2.62 1.65
CA VAL A 75 -16.42 -1.89 1.47
C VAL A 75 -15.31 -2.89 1.15
N THR A 76 -14.59 -2.66 0.06
CA THR A 76 -13.43 -3.48 -0.31
C THR A 76 -12.12 -2.72 -0.10
N ALA A 77 -11.04 -3.44 0.20
CA ALA A 77 -9.71 -2.87 0.37
C ALA A 77 -8.67 -3.72 -0.37
N ASN A 78 -7.96 -3.13 -1.33
CA ASN A 78 -6.93 -3.79 -2.10
C ASN A 78 -5.65 -2.96 -2.16
N ALA A 79 -4.52 -3.61 -2.41
CA ALA A 79 -3.24 -2.95 -2.62
C ALA A 79 -2.77 -3.12 -4.07
N LEU A 80 -1.94 -2.21 -4.55
CA LEU A 80 -1.37 -2.29 -5.89
C LEU A 80 0.09 -1.83 -5.95
N HIS A 81 0.77 -2.24 -7.02
CA HIS A 81 2.01 -1.67 -7.51
C HIS A 81 1.77 -0.97 -8.86
N PRO A 82 2.11 0.32 -8.99
CA PRO A 82 1.85 1.06 -10.23
C PRO A 82 2.84 0.76 -11.37
N GLY A 83 3.86 -0.06 -11.11
CA GLY A 83 5.01 -0.22 -11.98
C GLY A 83 6.10 0.82 -11.70
N LEU A 84 7.18 0.80 -12.47
CA LEU A 84 8.19 1.83 -12.45
C LEU A 84 7.66 3.04 -13.23
N VAL A 85 7.28 4.09 -12.52
CA VAL A 85 6.69 5.30 -13.12
C VAL A 85 7.73 6.41 -13.19
N ALA A 86 7.80 7.10 -14.32
CA ALA A 86 8.66 8.27 -14.54
C ALA A 86 8.16 9.46 -13.70
N THR A 87 8.42 9.43 -12.41
CA THR A 87 8.13 10.51 -11.46
C THR A 87 9.42 11.13 -10.95
N GLY A 88 9.32 12.29 -10.28
CA GLY A 88 10.46 12.92 -9.61
C GLY A 88 11.02 12.14 -8.41
N PHE A 89 10.62 10.88 -8.21
CA PHE A 89 11.06 10.04 -7.10
C PHE A 89 12.58 9.84 -7.11
N GLY A 90 13.24 10.15 -6.00
CA GLY A 90 14.70 10.01 -5.86
C GLY A 90 15.51 11.21 -6.34
N ARG A 91 14.92 12.27 -6.94
CA ARG A 91 15.67 13.44 -7.42
C ARG A 91 16.39 14.24 -6.32
N ASN A 92 15.96 14.12 -5.09
CA ASN A 92 16.54 14.86 -3.96
C ASN A 92 17.68 14.11 -3.23
N ASN A 93 18.09 12.93 -3.72
CA ASN A 93 19.05 12.06 -3.03
C ASN A 93 20.49 12.17 -3.54
N GLY A 94 20.89 13.30 -4.15
CA GLY A 94 22.25 13.59 -4.58
C GLY A 94 22.58 13.25 -6.04
N CYS A 95 23.73 13.74 -6.53
CA CYS A 95 24.10 13.76 -7.95
C CYS A 95 24.25 12.36 -8.60
N PHE A 96 24.67 11.35 -7.82
CA PHE A 96 24.88 10.00 -8.35
C PHE A 96 23.56 9.24 -8.57
N SER A 97 22.54 9.58 -7.81
CA SER A 97 21.20 9.00 -7.98
C SER A 97 20.51 9.53 -9.24
N ASN A 98 20.83 10.76 -9.67
CA ASN A 98 20.19 11.38 -10.83
C ASN A 98 20.52 10.69 -12.17
N VAL A 99 21.75 10.16 -12.34
CA VAL A 99 22.15 9.45 -13.56
C VAL A 99 21.44 8.08 -13.62
N LEU A 100 21.40 7.35 -12.51
CA LEU A 100 20.72 6.06 -12.44
C LEU A 100 19.18 6.22 -12.60
N VAL A 101 18.61 7.24 -11.96
CA VAL A 101 17.20 7.59 -12.08
C VAL A 101 16.84 7.97 -13.52
N ASN A 102 17.69 8.74 -14.21
CA ASN A 102 17.46 9.13 -15.62
C ASN A 102 17.51 7.92 -16.56
N ILE A 103 18.42 6.97 -16.34
CA ILE A 103 18.48 5.72 -17.12
C ILE A 103 17.22 4.86 -16.88
N LEU A 104 16.79 4.73 -15.63
CA LEU A 104 15.58 3.98 -15.29
C LEU A 104 14.31 4.66 -15.83
N GLN A 105 14.30 5.98 -15.95
CA GLN A 105 13.16 6.73 -16.50
C GLN A 105 12.91 6.47 -17.99
N VAL A 106 13.92 6.07 -18.76
CA VAL A 106 13.74 5.69 -20.18
C VAL A 106 12.85 4.46 -20.32
N PHE A 107 12.87 3.56 -19.34
CA PHE A 107 12.05 2.33 -19.30
C PHE A 107 10.82 2.45 -18.39
N ALA A 108 10.62 3.61 -17.78
CA ALA A 108 9.54 3.83 -16.85
C ALA A 108 8.22 4.11 -17.58
N LYS A 109 7.12 3.65 -17.01
CA LYS A 109 5.77 3.97 -17.47
C LYS A 109 5.53 5.48 -17.41
N SER A 110 4.75 6.01 -18.33
CA SER A 110 4.22 7.36 -18.22
C SER A 110 3.32 7.48 -16.97
N PRO A 111 3.10 8.69 -16.42
CA PRO A 111 2.18 8.88 -15.31
C PRO A 111 0.77 8.30 -15.57
N ALA A 112 0.27 8.42 -16.79
CA ALA A 112 -1.01 7.84 -17.20
C ALA A 112 -1.01 6.31 -17.10
N GLN A 113 0.02 5.66 -17.64
CA GLN A 113 0.20 4.20 -17.54
C GLN A 113 0.40 3.73 -16.08
N GLY A 114 1.08 4.53 -15.26
CA GLY A 114 1.23 4.26 -13.83
C GLY A 114 -0.09 4.32 -13.06
N ALA A 115 -1.04 5.13 -13.52
CA ALA A 115 -2.35 5.27 -12.90
C ALA A 115 -3.34 4.16 -13.30
N GLU A 116 -3.09 3.41 -14.38
CA GLU A 116 -4.04 2.42 -14.93
C GLU A 116 -4.53 1.41 -13.89
N THR A 117 -3.63 0.82 -13.10
CA THR A 117 -4.02 -0.15 -12.06
C THR A 117 -4.83 0.51 -10.93
N SER A 118 -4.51 1.75 -10.57
CA SER A 118 -5.28 2.52 -9.57
C SER A 118 -6.69 2.80 -10.07
N ILE A 119 -6.83 3.23 -11.33
CA ILE A 119 -8.13 3.48 -11.97
C ILE A 119 -8.92 2.17 -12.08
N TYR A 120 -8.26 1.10 -12.51
CA TYR A 120 -8.87 -0.23 -12.61
C TYR A 120 -9.48 -0.68 -11.28
N LEU A 121 -8.72 -0.60 -10.19
CA LEU A 121 -9.21 -0.98 -8.85
C LEU A 121 -10.31 -0.04 -8.35
N ALA A 122 -10.24 1.25 -8.66
CA ALA A 122 -11.20 2.22 -8.21
C ALA A 122 -12.54 2.17 -8.95
N SER A 123 -12.56 1.75 -10.23
CA SER A 123 -13.74 1.95 -11.08
C SER A 123 -14.21 0.74 -11.88
N SER A 124 -13.36 -0.31 -12.08
CA SER A 124 -13.76 -1.46 -12.90
C SER A 124 -14.78 -2.34 -12.19
N ALA A 125 -15.84 -2.72 -12.91
CA ALA A 125 -16.80 -3.70 -12.42
C ALA A 125 -16.18 -5.10 -12.24
N ALA A 126 -15.09 -5.41 -12.97
CA ALA A 126 -14.41 -6.70 -12.88
C ALA A 126 -13.77 -6.99 -11.52
N VAL A 127 -13.58 -5.97 -10.68
CA VAL A 127 -13.04 -6.11 -9.32
C VAL A 127 -14.07 -5.82 -8.23
N GLY A 128 -15.34 -5.74 -8.60
CA GLY A 128 -16.44 -5.61 -7.64
C GLY A 128 -16.43 -6.76 -6.63
N GLY A 129 -16.46 -6.45 -5.34
CA GLY A 129 -16.42 -7.44 -4.26
C GLY A 129 -15.05 -8.11 -4.02
N ILE A 130 -14.04 -7.88 -4.86
CA ILE A 130 -12.67 -8.41 -4.63
C ILE A 130 -12.00 -7.56 -3.55
N THR A 131 -11.51 -8.22 -2.49
CA THR A 131 -10.92 -7.54 -1.33
C THR A 131 -9.72 -8.33 -0.79
N GLY A 132 -8.79 -7.63 -0.11
CA GLY A 132 -7.60 -8.23 0.50
C GLY A 132 -6.52 -8.65 -0.51
N LYS A 133 -6.59 -8.18 -1.76
CA LYS A 133 -5.73 -8.63 -2.85
C LYS A 133 -4.67 -7.58 -3.23
N TYR A 134 -3.62 -8.08 -3.90
CA TYR A 134 -2.55 -7.26 -4.46
C TYR A 134 -2.58 -7.31 -5.98
N PHE A 135 -2.39 -6.15 -6.62
CA PHE A 135 -2.50 -6.00 -8.07
C PHE A 135 -1.28 -5.33 -8.68
N ALA A 136 -0.93 -5.75 -9.88
CA ALA A 136 -0.01 -5.04 -10.77
C ALA A 136 -0.46 -5.23 -12.22
N ASP A 137 -0.29 -4.21 -13.06
CA ASP A 137 -0.71 -4.23 -14.48
C ASP A 137 -2.19 -4.64 -14.66
N SER A 138 -3.06 -4.11 -13.78
CA SER A 138 -4.52 -4.39 -13.74
C SER A 138 -4.86 -5.88 -13.61
N ARG A 139 -3.99 -6.66 -12.96
CA ARG A 139 -4.16 -8.09 -12.69
C ARG A 139 -3.79 -8.42 -11.26
N GLU A 140 -4.49 -9.39 -10.67
CA GLU A 140 -4.09 -9.96 -9.38
C GLU A 140 -2.70 -10.59 -9.49
N LYS A 141 -1.87 -10.35 -8.47
CA LYS A 141 -0.51 -10.87 -8.34
C LYS A 141 -0.27 -11.40 -6.94
N GLU A 142 0.60 -12.37 -6.83
CA GLU A 142 1.03 -12.90 -5.54
C GLU A 142 2.18 -12.04 -4.96
N PRO A 143 1.96 -11.34 -3.84
CA PRO A 143 3.05 -10.68 -3.12
C PRO A 143 3.85 -11.71 -2.30
N ILE A 144 4.85 -11.28 -1.52
CA ILE A 144 5.50 -12.20 -0.60
C ILE A 144 4.51 -12.72 0.46
N PRO A 145 4.62 -14.00 0.91
CA PRO A 145 3.70 -14.58 1.87
C PRO A 145 3.56 -13.76 3.17
N ALA A 146 4.65 -13.16 3.65
CA ALA A 146 4.64 -12.33 4.85
C ALA A 146 3.75 -11.07 4.72
N ALA A 147 3.55 -10.55 3.50
CA ALA A 147 2.74 -9.37 3.24
C ALA A 147 1.23 -9.65 3.16
N VAL A 148 0.81 -10.91 3.07
CA VAL A 148 -0.60 -11.34 3.05
C VAL A 148 -0.95 -12.22 4.26
N SER A 149 -0.04 -12.37 5.21
CA SER A 149 -0.29 -13.09 6.46
C SER A 149 -1.30 -12.33 7.33
N SER A 150 -2.44 -12.96 7.65
CA SER A 150 -3.43 -12.40 8.58
C SER A 150 -2.82 -12.09 9.95
N GLU A 151 -1.92 -12.95 10.44
CA GLU A 151 -1.20 -12.72 11.71
C GLU A 151 -0.39 -11.43 11.66
N ASN A 152 0.39 -11.23 10.59
CA ASN A 152 1.18 -10.00 10.40
C ASN A 152 0.28 -8.77 10.23
N ALA A 153 -0.84 -8.89 9.54
CA ALA A 153 -1.79 -7.81 9.33
C ALA A 153 -2.41 -7.35 10.66
N THR A 154 -2.89 -8.29 11.47
CA THR A 154 -3.44 -8.00 12.80
C THR A 154 -2.37 -7.46 13.75
N ARG A 155 -1.14 -7.99 13.71
CA ARG A 155 -0.01 -7.48 14.50
C ARG A 155 0.32 -6.03 14.15
N LEU A 156 0.39 -5.70 12.87
CA LEU A 156 0.66 -4.34 12.40
C LEU A 156 -0.46 -3.38 12.81
N TRP A 157 -1.70 -3.81 12.71
CA TRP A 157 -2.86 -3.02 13.10
C TRP A 157 -2.81 -2.66 14.59
N ALA A 158 -2.64 -3.67 15.45
CA ALA A 158 -2.56 -3.47 16.90
C ALA A 158 -1.39 -2.53 17.29
N TYR A 159 -0.23 -2.69 16.62
CA TYR A 159 0.91 -1.78 16.80
C TYR A 159 0.53 -0.34 16.44
N THR A 160 -0.14 -0.15 15.31
CA THR A 160 -0.52 1.18 14.81
C THR A 160 -1.55 1.85 15.72
N GLU A 161 -2.56 1.12 16.19
CA GLU A 161 -3.56 1.64 17.14
C GLU A 161 -2.92 2.09 18.44
N ARG A 162 -2.00 1.30 18.99
CA ARG A 162 -1.25 1.67 20.20
C ARG A 162 -0.45 2.97 19.98
N LEU A 163 0.29 3.07 18.89
CA LEU A 163 1.09 4.27 18.57
C LEU A 163 0.23 5.52 18.43
N LEU A 164 -0.95 5.40 17.82
CA LEU A 164 -1.88 6.51 17.68
C LEU A 164 -2.47 6.94 19.04
N SER A 165 -2.81 5.98 19.89
CA SER A 165 -3.34 6.29 21.25
C SER A 165 -2.30 6.96 22.14
N GLU A 166 -1.04 6.52 22.08
CA GLU A 166 0.07 7.14 22.81
C GLU A 166 0.31 8.60 22.37
N LYS A 167 0.25 8.86 21.06
CA LYS A 167 0.41 10.22 20.51
C LYS A 167 -0.79 11.14 20.76
N ALA A 168 -1.99 10.61 20.92
CA ALA A 168 -3.17 11.39 21.23
C ALA A 168 -3.22 11.78 22.72
N ALA A 169 -2.48 11.08 23.57
CA ALA A 169 -2.37 11.35 25.03
C ALA A 169 -1.22 12.28 25.41
N SER A 170 -0.31 12.58 24.47
CA SER A 170 0.85 13.48 24.66
C SER A 170 0.53 14.89 24.17
#